data_9e3f58d03e404690c10882622646fe2a
#
_entry.id   9e3f58d03e404690c10882622646fe2a
#
_cell.length_a   1.000
_cell.length_b   1.000
_cell.length_c   1.000
_cell.angle_alpha   90.00
_cell.angle_beta   90.00
_cell.angle_gamma   90.00
#
_symmetry.space_group_name_H-M   'P 1'
#
loop_
_entity.id
_entity.type
_entity.pdbx_description
1 polymer ?
#
loop_
_entity_poly.entity_id
_entity_poly.type
_entity_poly.pdbx_seq_one_letter_code
_entity_poly.pdbx_strand_id
1 'polypeptide(L)'
;GVQGLSHNDFSALELKIMLQVIKKYQKLIDYCIRYQVSRDTFFFTAEQRAAGHIDLCMKLSEFNLADTRHASQLRNALLQMAKQPLNLAYKLGSQTFYTQFDHLFECKISQCQGRWWVKLRFDLHAFRFFFSFDKGACHIDLNVVQQCRGASSIKLYILMNCWGAKGYTMVKPENLMALLHGRKDCYKTWSAFKNKALDFACKDLKRLYDMGIINQYPVYQPFYKSEEAEAHHSMPDHITIFFKDRQNTGDTTDGSKVSEELQGVRARLKWRLFTQYHVDEKIAAKASQRLALDMLGELEDWFQKKDYFIRKCQQEHRKINVGAYIAKALDGFFKDHHA
;
A
#
# COMPACT_ATOMS: atom_id res chain seq x y z
N GLY A 1 -5.56 6.85 2.29
CA GLY A 1 -4.21 7.35 2.54
C GLY A 1 -3.23 7.06 1.42
N VAL A 2 -2.94 5.80 1.10
CA VAL A 2 -1.92 5.44 0.09
C VAL A 2 -2.28 5.92 -1.32
N GLN A 3 -3.55 5.97 -1.68
CA GLN A 3 -3.97 6.46 -3.00
C GLN A 3 -3.71 7.96 -3.22
N GLY A 4 -3.88 8.79 -2.20
CA GLY A 4 -3.53 10.22 -2.29
C GLY A 4 -2.03 10.45 -2.50
N LEU A 5 -1.18 9.56 -1.95
CA LEU A 5 0.27 9.63 -2.12
C LEU A 5 0.74 9.10 -3.50
N SER A 6 -0.04 8.24 -4.15
CA SER A 6 0.34 7.61 -5.43
C SER A 6 0.17 8.51 -6.66
N HIS A 7 -0.69 9.53 -6.59
CA HIS A 7 -0.94 10.44 -7.71
C HIS A 7 -0.02 11.67 -7.75
N ASN A 8 0.89 11.78 -6.78
CA ASN A 8 1.84 12.89 -6.69
C ASN A 8 3.27 12.33 -6.65
N ASP A 9 4.17 13.00 -7.36
CA ASP A 9 5.57 12.61 -7.46
C ASP A 9 6.37 13.17 -6.27
N PHE A 10 6.06 12.68 -5.07
CA PHE A 10 6.77 13.08 -3.86
C PHE A 10 8.16 12.47 -3.80
N SER A 11 9.14 13.29 -3.45
CA SER A 11 10.50 12.84 -3.08
C SER A 11 10.48 11.97 -1.81
N ALA A 12 11.57 11.27 -1.55
CA ALA A 12 11.71 10.48 -0.31
C ALA A 12 11.52 11.34 0.96
N LEU A 13 12.06 12.56 0.96
CA LEU A 13 11.93 13.49 2.08
C LEU A 13 10.48 13.92 2.30
N GLU A 14 9.78 14.28 1.24
CA GLU A 14 8.37 14.68 1.29
C GLU A 14 7.46 13.55 1.77
N LEU A 15 7.70 12.31 1.31
CA LEU A 15 6.99 11.13 1.82
C LEU A 15 7.25 10.91 3.31
N LYS A 16 8.50 11.06 3.78
CA LYS A 16 8.85 10.96 5.19
C LYS A 16 8.13 12.03 6.02
N ILE A 17 8.07 13.26 5.53
CA ILE A 17 7.31 14.35 6.15
C ILE A 17 5.84 13.99 6.28
N MET A 18 5.21 13.55 5.19
CA MET A 18 3.78 13.18 5.19
C MET A 18 3.47 12.04 6.15
N LEU A 19 4.31 11.02 6.20
CA LEU A 19 4.12 9.90 7.13
C LEU A 19 4.28 10.33 8.60
N GLN A 20 5.15 11.30 8.91
CA GLN A 20 5.23 11.87 10.26
C GLN A 20 3.98 12.69 10.61
N VAL A 21 3.41 13.43 9.66
CA VAL A 21 2.11 14.10 9.84
C VAL A 21 1.01 13.06 10.15
N ILE A 22 0.92 12.00 9.37
CA ILE A 22 -0.05 10.91 9.59
C ILE A 22 0.12 10.29 10.99
N LYS A 23 1.36 10.09 11.45
CA LYS A 23 1.66 9.56 12.79
C LYS A 23 1.05 10.39 13.91
N LYS A 24 0.96 11.72 13.76
CA LYS A 24 0.35 12.58 14.78
C LYS A 24 -1.14 12.27 15.04
N TYR A 25 -1.79 11.69 14.05
CA TYR A 25 -3.19 11.29 14.13
C TYR A 25 -3.39 9.79 14.41
N GLN A 26 -2.30 9.02 14.63
CA GLN A 26 -2.35 7.56 14.75
C GLN A 26 -3.32 7.08 15.83
N LYS A 27 -3.29 7.68 17.02
CA LYS A 27 -4.20 7.30 18.13
C LYS A 27 -5.67 7.47 17.76
N LEU A 28 -5.99 8.52 17.02
CA LEU A 28 -7.33 8.83 16.56
C LEU A 28 -7.76 7.87 15.44
N ILE A 29 -6.82 7.56 14.55
CA ILE A 29 -6.99 6.56 13.49
C ILE A 29 -7.30 5.19 14.11
N ASP A 30 -6.50 4.75 15.07
CA ASP A 30 -6.66 3.47 15.76
C ASP A 30 -8.01 3.39 16.47
N TYR A 31 -8.44 4.48 17.09
CA TYR A 31 -9.76 4.56 17.70
C TYR A 31 -10.88 4.40 16.66
N CYS A 32 -10.83 5.13 15.55
CA CYS A 32 -11.82 5.04 14.49
C CYS A 32 -11.90 3.64 13.87
N ILE A 33 -10.76 2.98 13.67
CA ILE A 33 -10.70 1.60 13.16
C ILE A 33 -11.30 0.62 14.17
N ARG A 34 -10.89 0.73 15.44
CA ARG A 34 -11.32 -0.20 16.51
C ARG A 34 -12.82 -0.15 16.76
N TYR A 35 -13.39 1.05 16.76
CA TYR A 35 -14.79 1.27 17.12
C TYR A 35 -15.69 1.51 15.91
N GLN A 36 -15.17 1.39 14.70
CA GLN A 36 -15.90 1.62 13.43
C GLN A 36 -16.62 2.97 13.40
N VAL A 37 -16.04 3.98 14.04
CA VAL A 37 -16.62 5.33 14.13
C VAL A 37 -16.41 6.06 12.81
N SER A 38 -17.45 6.78 12.35
CA SER A 38 -17.32 7.63 11.17
C SER A 38 -16.28 8.72 11.40
N ARG A 39 -15.31 8.79 10.50
CA ARG A 39 -14.22 9.77 10.55
C ARG A 39 -14.72 11.20 10.46
N ASP A 40 -15.75 11.45 9.71
CA ASP A 40 -16.33 12.79 9.54
C ASP A 40 -16.92 13.34 10.83
N THR A 41 -17.38 12.47 11.73
CA THR A 41 -17.91 12.87 13.03
C THR A 41 -16.81 13.00 14.09
N PHE A 42 -15.76 12.19 14.01
CA PHE A 42 -14.80 12.07 15.09
C PHE A 42 -13.51 12.89 14.87
N PHE A 43 -13.04 12.98 13.61
CA PHE A 43 -11.77 13.68 13.32
C PHE A 43 -11.88 15.20 13.41
N PHE A 44 -13.07 15.73 13.13
CA PHE A 44 -13.23 17.18 13.01
C PHE A 44 -14.18 17.70 14.05
N THR A 45 -13.68 18.62 14.88
CA THR A 45 -14.55 19.37 15.81
C THR A 45 -15.55 20.22 15.02
N ALA A 46 -16.63 20.66 15.68
CA ALA A 46 -17.58 21.58 15.06
C ALA A 46 -16.88 22.86 14.57
N GLU A 47 -15.93 23.35 15.34
CA GLU A 47 -15.13 24.54 15.01
C GLU A 47 -14.25 24.31 13.77
N GLN A 48 -13.57 23.16 13.65
CA GLN A 48 -12.78 22.81 12.46
C GLN A 48 -13.65 22.69 11.22
N ARG A 49 -14.86 22.08 11.36
CA ARG A 49 -15.82 22.00 10.25
C ARG A 49 -16.31 23.37 9.80
N ALA A 50 -16.59 24.26 10.75
CA ALA A 50 -17.01 25.64 10.46
C ALA A 50 -15.87 26.46 9.83
N ALA A 51 -14.64 26.26 10.29
CA ALA A 51 -13.45 26.93 9.75
C ALA A 51 -12.99 26.39 8.39
N GLY A 52 -13.39 25.17 8.00
CA GLY A 52 -12.98 24.53 6.74
C GLY A 52 -11.51 24.08 6.68
N HIS A 53 -10.79 24.12 7.79
CA HIS A 53 -9.38 23.74 7.86
C HIS A 53 -9.01 23.08 9.19
N ILE A 54 -7.86 22.40 9.18
CA ILE A 54 -7.25 21.81 10.37
C ILE A 54 -5.81 22.27 10.51
N ASP A 55 -5.47 22.77 11.68
CA ASP A 55 -4.11 23.24 12.02
C ASP A 55 -3.34 22.13 12.76
N LEU A 56 -2.11 21.89 12.35
CA LEU A 56 -1.15 21.02 13.03
C LEU A 56 0.10 21.83 13.40
N CYS A 57 0.43 21.86 14.68
CA CYS A 57 1.65 22.50 15.17
C CYS A 57 2.63 21.42 15.66
N MET A 58 3.86 21.44 15.14
CA MET A 58 4.92 20.49 15.47
C MET A 58 6.26 21.20 15.63
N LYS A 59 7.13 20.66 16.48
CA LYS A 59 8.54 21.07 16.46
C LYS A 59 9.20 20.51 15.19
N LEU A 60 10.11 21.26 14.59
CA LEU A 60 10.86 20.79 13.41
C LEU A 60 11.60 19.48 13.71
N SER A 61 12.10 19.29 14.95
CA SER A 61 12.75 18.07 15.42
C SER A 61 11.84 16.84 15.46
N GLU A 62 10.53 17.03 15.55
CA GLU A 62 9.56 15.92 15.61
C GLU A 62 9.37 15.21 14.26
N PHE A 63 9.83 15.81 13.17
CA PHE A 63 9.89 15.10 11.89
C PHE A 63 10.94 13.99 11.88
N ASN A 64 11.81 13.96 12.92
CA ASN A 64 12.77 12.88 13.22
C ASN A 64 13.52 12.35 12.00
N LEU A 65 13.97 13.26 11.15
CA LEU A 65 14.88 12.93 10.08
C LEU A 65 16.26 12.82 10.71
N ALA A 66 16.85 11.63 10.69
CA ALA A 66 17.98 11.18 11.51
C ALA A 66 19.27 12.03 11.45
N ASP A 67 19.27 13.11 10.69
CA ASP A 67 20.44 13.97 10.56
C ASP A 67 20.04 15.46 10.76
N THR A 68 20.41 16.01 11.92
CA THR A 68 20.21 17.43 12.27
C THR A 68 20.93 18.40 11.31
N ARG A 69 21.90 17.90 10.53
CA ARG A 69 22.58 18.66 9.47
C ARG A 69 21.65 19.08 8.33
N HIS A 70 20.45 18.54 8.25
CA HIS A 70 19.48 18.79 7.18
C HIS A 70 18.27 19.66 7.59
N ALA A 71 18.34 20.41 8.70
CA ALA A 71 17.25 21.29 9.11
C ALA A 71 16.85 22.31 8.03
N SER A 72 17.82 22.80 7.26
CA SER A 72 17.57 23.70 6.12
C SER A 72 16.86 22.96 4.97
N GLN A 73 17.27 21.75 4.67
CA GLN A 73 16.62 20.92 3.63
C GLN A 73 15.18 20.59 4.02
N LEU A 74 14.95 20.23 5.29
CA LEU A 74 13.60 19.95 5.79
C LEU A 74 12.70 21.20 5.70
N ARG A 75 13.20 22.38 6.09
CA ARG A 75 12.45 23.63 5.94
C ARG A 75 12.13 23.93 4.48
N ASN A 76 13.12 23.77 3.60
CA ASN A 76 12.91 23.98 2.16
C ASN A 76 11.90 22.99 1.58
N ALA A 77 11.96 21.70 1.96
CA ALA A 77 11.00 20.70 1.52
C ALA A 77 9.57 21.04 1.97
N LEU A 78 9.37 21.44 3.24
CA LEU A 78 8.08 21.88 3.76
C LEU A 78 7.51 23.08 3.00
N LEU A 79 8.35 24.07 2.70
CA LEU A 79 7.94 25.25 1.94
C LEU A 79 7.66 24.94 0.47
N GLN A 80 8.38 23.98 -0.13
CA GLN A 80 8.11 23.53 -1.49
C GLN A 80 6.80 22.73 -1.56
N MET A 81 6.58 21.80 -0.62
CA MET A 81 5.31 21.04 -0.54
C MET A 81 4.11 21.97 -0.37
N ALA A 82 4.24 23.07 0.37
CA ALA A 82 3.19 24.07 0.54
C ALA A 82 2.84 24.81 -0.77
N LYS A 83 3.68 24.74 -1.80
CA LYS A 83 3.45 25.35 -3.12
C LYS A 83 3.00 24.35 -4.17
N GLN A 84 3.05 23.06 -3.86
CA GLN A 84 2.68 22.01 -4.82
C GLN A 84 1.17 21.80 -4.83
N PRO A 85 0.54 21.79 -6.02
CA PRO A 85 -0.86 21.43 -6.12
C PRO A 85 -1.06 19.97 -5.75
N LEU A 86 -2.15 19.68 -5.06
CA LEU A 86 -2.55 18.32 -4.72
C LEU A 86 -3.57 17.82 -5.73
N ASN A 87 -3.19 16.83 -6.52
CA ASN A 87 -4.09 16.18 -7.46
C ASN A 87 -4.67 14.91 -6.83
N LEU A 88 -5.98 14.85 -6.74
CA LEU A 88 -6.70 13.72 -6.19
C LEU A 88 -7.62 13.10 -7.24
N ALA A 89 -7.58 11.77 -7.33
CA ALA A 89 -8.54 11.01 -8.09
C ALA A 89 -9.32 10.09 -7.13
N TYR A 90 -10.64 10.16 -7.17
CA TYR A 90 -11.50 9.29 -6.36
C TYR A 90 -12.66 8.76 -7.19
N LYS A 91 -13.16 7.59 -6.80
CA LYS A 91 -14.31 6.96 -7.45
C LYS A 91 -15.52 7.06 -6.53
N LEU A 92 -16.64 7.49 -7.11
CA LEU A 92 -17.94 7.44 -6.48
C LEU A 92 -18.88 6.61 -7.39
N GLY A 93 -19.18 5.38 -6.97
CA GLY A 93 -19.87 4.42 -7.84
C GLY A 93 -19.02 4.06 -9.07
N SER A 94 -19.58 4.21 -10.27
CA SER A 94 -18.91 3.99 -11.55
C SER A 94 -18.13 5.19 -12.06
N GLN A 95 -18.32 6.38 -11.48
CA GLN A 95 -17.72 7.62 -11.92
C GLN A 95 -16.36 7.87 -11.26
N THR A 96 -15.41 8.40 -12.01
CA THR A 96 -14.11 8.85 -11.51
C THR A 96 -14.08 10.37 -11.53
N PHE A 97 -13.81 10.96 -10.37
CA PHE A 97 -13.67 12.40 -10.20
C PHE A 97 -12.21 12.77 -10.03
N TYR A 98 -11.81 13.87 -10.65
CA TYR A 98 -10.50 14.47 -10.48
C TYR A 98 -10.70 15.82 -9.80
N THR A 99 -10.01 16.03 -8.70
CA THR A 99 -10.02 17.30 -7.97
C THR A 99 -8.59 17.77 -7.76
N GLN A 100 -8.35 19.05 -8.00
CA GLN A 100 -7.09 19.69 -7.73
C GLN A 100 -7.28 20.70 -6.61
N PHE A 101 -6.39 20.68 -5.63
CA PHE A 101 -6.23 21.72 -4.63
C PHE A 101 -4.98 22.51 -4.95
N ASP A 102 -5.00 23.83 -4.72
CA ASP A 102 -3.88 24.72 -5.07
C ASP A 102 -2.60 24.38 -4.31
N HIS A 103 -2.74 23.81 -3.10
CA HIS A 103 -1.63 23.38 -2.27
C HIS A 103 -2.05 22.23 -1.34
N LEU A 104 -1.04 21.47 -0.93
CA LEU A 104 -1.23 20.36 0.02
C LEU A 104 -1.60 20.88 1.41
N PHE A 105 -0.91 21.92 1.85
CA PHE A 105 -1.12 22.65 3.10
C PHE A 105 -0.48 24.03 3.01
N GLU A 106 -0.94 24.98 3.81
CA GLU A 106 -0.20 26.19 4.11
C GLU A 106 0.88 25.88 5.15
N CYS A 107 2.07 26.44 4.99
CA CYS A 107 3.19 26.20 5.91
C CYS A 107 3.73 27.50 6.47
N LYS A 108 3.76 27.60 7.80
CA LYS A 108 4.41 28.68 8.53
C LYS A 108 5.50 28.11 9.44
N ILE A 109 6.72 28.58 9.27
CA ILE A 109 7.87 28.17 10.08
C ILE A 109 8.33 29.37 10.91
N SER A 110 8.49 29.18 12.22
CA SER A 110 8.92 30.22 13.17
C SER A 110 9.93 29.67 14.14
N GLN A 111 10.79 30.54 14.68
CA GLN A 111 11.70 30.20 15.76
C GLN A 111 11.21 30.89 17.05
N CYS A 112 11.05 30.10 18.09
CA CYS A 112 10.67 30.58 19.41
C CYS A 112 11.58 29.94 20.46
N GLN A 113 12.22 30.75 21.31
CA GLN A 113 13.13 30.30 22.36
C GLN A 113 14.20 29.30 21.85
N GLY A 114 14.83 29.60 20.73
CA GLY A 114 15.85 28.75 20.10
C GLY A 114 15.33 27.48 19.41
N ARG A 115 14.04 27.20 19.46
CA ARG A 115 13.40 26.01 18.85
C ARG A 115 12.60 26.40 17.62
N TRP A 116 12.72 25.58 16.57
CA TRP A 116 11.95 25.75 15.34
C TRP A 116 10.59 25.04 15.45
N TRP A 117 9.54 25.77 15.11
CA TRP A 117 8.16 25.32 15.08
C TRP A 117 7.63 25.40 13.66
N VAL A 118 6.83 24.42 13.29
CA VAL A 118 6.14 24.30 12.00
C VAL A 118 4.65 24.27 12.26
N LYS A 119 3.92 25.22 11.70
CA LYS A 119 2.45 25.20 11.67
C LYS A 119 2.04 24.84 10.25
N LEU A 120 1.31 23.73 10.10
CA LEU A 120 0.72 23.26 8.85
C LEU A 120 -0.78 23.46 8.96
N ARG A 121 -1.38 24.08 7.93
CA ARG A 121 -2.83 24.25 7.82
C ARG A 121 -3.30 23.49 6.59
N PHE A 122 -4.12 22.47 6.80
CA PHE A 122 -4.68 21.64 5.75
C PHE A 122 -6.11 22.08 5.45
N ASP A 123 -6.48 22.15 4.18
CA ASP A 123 -7.88 22.17 3.79
C ASP A 123 -8.59 20.91 4.29
N LEU A 124 -9.79 21.06 4.83
CA LEU A 124 -10.52 19.97 5.46
C LEU A 124 -10.89 18.87 4.44
N HIS A 125 -11.25 19.25 3.20
CA HIS A 125 -11.58 18.28 2.16
C HIS A 125 -10.35 17.53 1.71
N ALA A 126 -9.22 18.22 1.46
CA ALA A 126 -7.95 17.59 1.13
C ALA A 126 -7.49 16.63 2.23
N PHE A 127 -7.60 17.04 3.49
CA PHE A 127 -7.20 16.22 4.64
C PHE A 127 -7.98 14.90 4.73
N ARG A 128 -9.27 14.89 4.43
CA ARG A 128 -10.09 13.67 4.40
C ARG A 128 -9.55 12.58 3.49
N PHE A 129 -8.95 12.95 2.35
CA PHE A 129 -8.38 11.98 1.41
C PHE A 129 -7.14 11.29 1.95
N PHE A 130 -6.32 11.97 2.77
CA PHE A 130 -5.17 11.35 3.42
C PHE A 130 -5.57 10.30 4.45
N PHE A 131 -6.74 10.44 5.05
CA PHE A 131 -7.26 9.55 6.09
C PHE A 131 -8.42 8.68 5.61
N SER A 132 -8.57 8.44 4.30
CA SER A 132 -9.53 7.48 3.78
C SER A 132 -9.04 6.05 3.99
N PHE A 133 -9.81 5.27 4.77
CA PHE A 133 -9.58 3.84 5.04
C PHE A 133 -10.59 2.92 4.36
N ASP A 134 -11.39 3.44 3.43
CA ASP A 134 -12.46 2.68 2.76
C ASP A 134 -11.94 1.42 2.06
N LYS A 135 -10.62 1.39 1.77
CA LYS A 135 -9.92 0.24 1.17
C LYS A 135 -9.03 -0.50 2.16
N GLY A 136 -9.23 -0.31 3.45
CA GLY A 136 -8.44 -0.91 4.52
C GLY A 136 -7.30 -0.01 5.00
N ALA A 137 -6.61 -0.49 6.03
CA ALA A 137 -5.43 0.14 6.63
C ALA A 137 -4.29 -0.87 6.66
N CYS A 138 -3.07 -0.38 6.52
CA CYS A 138 -1.87 -1.19 6.74
C CYS A 138 -0.96 -0.51 7.77
N HIS A 139 -0.26 -1.32 8.54
CA HIS A 139 0.72 -0.83 9.49
C HIS A 139 2.02 -0.48 8.76
N ILE A 140 2.55 0.72 9.01
CA ILE A 140 3.80 1.20 8.44
C ILE A 140 4.78 1.53 9.57
N ASP A 141 5.90 0.82 9.61
CA ASP A 141 6.98 1.16 10.55
C ASP A 141 7.77 2.36 9.99
N LEU A 142 7.69 3.48 10.70
CA LEU A 142 8.39 4.70 10.29
C LEU A 142 9.92 4.60 10.45
N ASN A 143 10.43 3.72 11.30
CA ASN A 143 11.87 3.48 11.39
C ASN A 143 12.39 2.86 10.09
N VAL A 144 11.64 1.95 9.49
CA VAL A 144 11.92 1.39 8.16
C VAL A 144 11.89 2.48 7.09
N VAL A 145 10.84 3.30 7.08
CA VAL A 145 10.69 4.42 6.14
C VAL A 145 11.88 5.38 6.22
N GLN A 146 12.36 5.70 7.44
CA GLN A 146 13.53 6.57 7.64
C GLN A 146 14.80 5.99 6.99
N GLN A 147 14.94 4.68 6.95
CA GLN A 147 16.12 3.99 6.41
C GLN A 147 16.03 3.72 4.90
N CYS A 148 14.86 3.88 4.28
CA CYS A 148 14.72 3.83 2.83
C CYS A 148 15.48 4.97 2.15
N ARG A 149 16.22 4.66 1.07
CA ARG A 149 17.06 5.59 0.32
C ARG A 149 16.30 6.39 -0.73
N GLY A 150 15.18 5.86 -1.23
CA GLY A 150 14.43 6.49 -2.31
C GLY A 150 12.92 6.47 -2.12
N ALA A 151 12.23 7.36 -2.85
CA ALA A 151 10.77 7.44 -2.85
C ALA A 151 10.12 6.13 -3.32
N SER A 152 10.67 5.51 -4.38
CA SER A 152 10.18 4.23 -4.90
C SER A 152 10.31 3.10 -3.87
N SER A 153 11.40 3.09 -3.06
CA SER A 153 11.57 2.12 -1.96
C SER A 153 10.49 2.30 -0.88
N ILE A 154 10.20 3.54 -0.47
CA ILE A 154 9.15 3.84 0.51
C ILE A 154 7.78 3.39 -0.03
N LYS A 155 7.45 3.74 -1.27
CA LYS A 155 6.17 3.38 -1.89
C LYS A 155 6.02 1.87 -2.08
N LEU A 156 7.10 1.17 -2.47
CA LEU A 156 7.10 -0.29 -2.58
C LEU A 156 6.99 -0.96 -1.20
N TYR A 157 7.63 -0.41 -0.16
CA TYR A 157 7.47 -0.86 1.22
C TYR A 157 6.02 -0.72 1.71
N ILE A 158 5.36 0.41 1.41
CA ILE A 158 3.94 0.60 1.72
C ILE A 158 3.08 -0.43 0.98
N LEU A 159 3.34 -0.67 -0.32
CA LEU A 159 2.65 -1.69 -1.10
C LEU A 159 2.82 -3.07 -0.48
N MET A 160 4.05 -3.42 -0.09
CA MET A 160 4.37 -4.69 0.56
C MET A 160 3.57 -4.89 1.86
N ASN A 161 3.46 -3.86 2.71
CA ASN A 161 2.68 -3.96 3.94
C ASN A 161 1.16 -4.06 3.68
N CYS A 162 0.66 -3.43 2.62
CA CYS A 162 -0.75 -3.54 2.24
C CYS A 162 -1.12 -4.95 1.72
N TRP A 163 -0.16 -5.66 1.09
CA TRP A 163 -0.37 -6.94 0.44
C TRP A 163 0.45 -8.08 1.06
N GLY A 164 1.24 -7.82 2.09
CA GLY A 164 2.16 -8.77 2.70
C GLY A 164 1.48 -10.05 3.18
N ALA A 165 0.25 -9.94 3.69
CA ALA A 165 -0.53 -11.11 4.12
C ALA A 165 -0.89 -12.06 2.96
N LYS A 166 -1.02 -11.54 1.72
CA LYS A 166 -1.20 -12.36 0.52
C LYS A 166 0.10 -12.99 0.04
N GLY A 167 1.24 -12.36 0.32
CA GLY A 167 2.59 -12.72 -0.11
C GLY A 167 2.92 -12.41 -1.55
N TYR A 168 1.97 -11.95 -2.33
CA TYR A 168 2.20 -11.44 -3.66
C TYR A 168 1.13 -10.42 -4.08
N THR A 169 1.42 -9.68 -5.13
CA THR A 169 0.45 -8.84 -5.83
C THR A 169 0.75 -8.83 -7.32
N MET A 170 -0.30 -8.75 -8.14
CA MET A 170 -0.19 -8.60 -9.60
C MET A 170 -0.59 -7.19 -9.98
N VAL A 171 0.25 -6.51 -10.74
CA VAL A 171 0.04 -5.10 -11.10
C VAL A 171 0.39 -4.89 -12.57
N LYS A 172 -0.42 -4.12 -13.29
CA LYS A 172 -0.06 -3.65 -14.63
C LYS A 172 1.12 -2.66 -14.54
N PRO A 173 2.06 -2.67 -15.50
CA PRO A 173 3.23 -1.77 -15.47
C PRO A 173 2.87 -0.31 -15.28
N GLU A 174 1.86 0.18 -16.00
CA GLU A 174 1.41 1.58 -15.89
C GLU A 174 0.85 1.93 -14.51
N ASN A 175 0.21 0.98 -13.83
CA ASN A 175 -0.29 1.19 -12.47
C ASN A 175 0.86 1.18 -11.44
N LEU A 176 1.88 0.35 -11.67
CA LEU A 176 3.08 0.32 -10.84
C LEU A 176 3.91 1.60 -11.04
N MET A 177 4.04 2.09 -12.27
CA MET A 177 4.67 3.39 -12.56
C MET A 177 3.92 4.53 -11.84
N ALA A 178 2.59 4.55 -11.93
CA ALA A 178 1.77 5.54 -11.24
C ALA A 178 1.94 5.46 -9.71
N LEU A 179 2.03 4.27 -9.16
CA LEU A 179 2.30 4.07 -7.74
C LEU A 179 3.68 4.62 -7.34
N LEU A 180 4.73 4.26 -8.08
CA LEU A 180 6.11 4.60 -7.71
C LEU A 180 6.47 6.07 -8.04
N HIS A 181 5.93 6.64 -9.13
CA HIS A 181 6.32 7.97 -9.65
C HIS A 181 5.16 8.94 -9.89
N GLY A 182 3.93 8.59 -9.51
CA GLY A 182 2.75 9.46 -9.65
C GLY A 182 2.18 9.55 -11.08
N ARG A 183 2.85 9.01 -12.11
CA ARG A 183 2.41 9.05 -13.52
C ARG A 183 2.52 7.67 -14.17
N LYS A 184 1.59 7.36 -15.08
CA LYS A 184 1.51 6.05 -15.76
C LYS A 184 2.50 5.89 -16.90
N ASP A 185 3.03 6.98 -17.43
CA ASP A 185 3.83 7.08 -18.65
C ASP A 185 5.23 7.66 -18.41
N CYS A 186 5.72 7.62 -17.18
CA CYS A 186 7.02 8.22 -16.83
C CYS A 186 8.22 7.46 -17.43
N TYR A 187 8.04 6.23 -17.89
CA TYR A 187 9.05 5.45 -18.59
C TYR A 187 8.50 4.88 -19.89
N LYS A 188 9.20 5.14 -21.01
CA LYS A 188 8.81 4.67 -22.34
C LYS A 188 9.13 3.19 -22.59
N THR A 189 10.10 2.63 -21.86
CA THR A 189 10.56 1.25 -22.04
C THR A 189 10.56 0.50 -20.73
N TRP A 190 10.33 -0.82 -20.79
CA TRP A 190 10.45 -1.70 -19.63
C TRP A 190 11.83 -1.64 -18.98
N SER A 191 12.89 -1.68 -19.79
CA SER A 191 14.26 -1.63 -19.29
C SER A 191 14.54 -0.35 -18.48
N ALA A 192 14.04 0.81 -18.93
CA ALA A 192 14.22 2.06 -18.21
C ALA A 192 13.46 2.05 -16.86
N PHE A 193 12.22 1.58 -16.84
CA PHE A 193 11.43 1.46 -15.61
C PHE A 193 12.05 0.46 -14.63
N LYS A 194 12.38 -0.74 -15.14
CA LYS A 194 13.05 -1.78 -14.38
C LYS A 194 14.29 -1.27 -13.66
N ASN A 195 15.24 -0.75 -14.42
CA ASN A 195 16.56 -0.39 -13.90
C ASN A 195 16.54 0.85 -13.01
N LYS A 196 15.76 1.87 -13.36
CA LYS A 196 15.76 3.17 -12.64
C LYS A 196 14.84 3.22 -11.43
N ALA A 197 13.80 2.40 -11.40
CA ALA A 197 12.81 2.44 -10.34
C ALA A 197 12.67 1.10 -9.59
N LEU A 198 12.31 0.04 -10.30
CA LEU A 198 11.90 -1.21 -9.66
C LEU A 198 13.10 -1.96 -9.05
N ASP A 199 14.18 -2.13 -9.80
CA ASP A 199 15.40 -2.77 -9.30
C ASP A 199 16.02 -1.99 -8.14
N PHE A 200 16.03 -0.66 -8.23
CA PHE A 200 16.52 0.19 -7.15
C PHE A 200 15.71 -0.04 -5.87
N ALA A 201 14.37 0.00 -5.97
CA ALA A 201 13.48 -0.18 -4.83
C ALA A 201 13.61 -1.59 -4.22
N CYS A 202 13.64 -2.62 -5.07
CA CYS A 202 13.83 -4.01 -4.61
C CYS A 202 15.19 -4.22 -3.93
N LYS A 203 16.27 -3.70 -4.50
CA LYS A 203 17.63 -3.77 -3.91
C LYS A 203 17.71 -3.03 -2.57
N ASP A 204 17.10 -1.87 -2.46
CA ASP A 204 17.10 -1.10 -1.20
C ASP A 204 16.31 -1.82 -0.10
N LEU A 205 15.13 -2.38 -0.41
CA LEU A 205 14.36 -3.18 0.55
C LEU A 205 15.06 -4.50 0.88
N LYS A 206 15.71 -5.16 -0.10
CA LYS A 206 16.54 -6.34 0.18
C LYS A 206 17.67 -6.02 1.15
N ARG A 207 18.34 -4.87 1.00
CA ARG A 207 19.35 -4.38 1.95
C ARG A 207 18.79 -4.26 3.37
N LEU A 208 17.59 -3.67 3.53
CA LEU A 208 16.95 -3.55 4.85
C LEU A 208 16.58 -4.93 5.43
N TYR A 209 16.18 -5.84 4.58
CA TYR A 209 15.93 -7.23 4.96
C TYR A 209 17.24 -7.93 5.44
N ASP A 210 18.33 -7.80 4.70
CA ASP A 210 19.63 -8.41 5.06
C ASP A 210 20.17 -7.83 6.37
N MET A 211 19.90 -6.55 6.66
CA MET A 211 20.19 -5.90 7.94
C MET A 211 19.27 -6.33 9.09
N GLY A 212 18.23 -7.12 8.83
CA GLY A 212 17.28 -7.55 9.85
C GLY A 212 16.24 -6.51 10.27
N ILE A 213 16.10 -5.43 9.50
CA ILE A 213 15.20 -4.31 9.81
C ILE A 213 13.77 -4.62 9.38
N ILE A 214 13.60 -5.36 8.31
CA ILE A 214 12.32 -5.87 7.82
C ILE A 214 12.37 -7.40 7.71
N ASN A 215 11.20 -8.04 7.78
CA ASN A 215 11.09 -9.50 7.73
C ASN A 215 10.80 -10.05 6.33
N GLN A 216 10.42 -9.17 5.40
CA GLN A 216 10.08 -9.53 4.03
C GLN A 216 10.77 -8.58 3.05
N TYR A 217 11.06 -9.06 1.83
CA TYR A 217 11.56 -8.23 0.74
C TYR A 217 10.87 -8.58 -0.57
N PRO A 218 10.69 -7.60 -1.49
CA PRO A 218 10.02 -7.83 -2.75
C PRO A 218 10.96 -8.45 -3.78
N VAL A 219 10.44 -9.44 -4.51
CA VAL A 219 11.01 -9.98 -5.75
C VAL A 219 9.93 -9.91 -6.81
N TYR A 220 10.25 -9.60 -8.06
CA TYR A 220 9.24 -9.47 -9.08
C TYR A 220 9.53 -10.36 -10.28
N GLN A 221 8.47 -10.72 -11.01
CA GLN A 221 8.50 -11.46 -12.25
C GLN A 221 7.61 -10.76 -13.28
N PRO A 222 8.14 -10.35 -14.44
CA PRO A 222 7.34 -9.87 -15.56
C PRO A 222 6.64 -11.03 -16.23
N PHE A 223 5.45 -10.80 -16.74
CA PHE A 223 4.69 -11.75 -17.54
C PHE A 223 4.37 -11.16 -18.92
N TYR A 224 4.59 -11.96 -19.98
CA TYR A 224 4.34 -11.60 -21.37
C TYR A 224 3.37 -12.60 -21.98
N LYS A 225 2.40 -12.11 -22.79
CA LYS A 225 1.45 -12.97 -23.48
C LYS A 225 2.04 -13.68 -24.69
N SER A 226 3.14 -13.16 -25.25
CA SER A 226 3.83 -13.76 -26.39
C SER A 226 5.34 -13.84 -26.15
N GLU A 227 5.97 -14.90 -26.66
CA GLU A 227 7.42 -15.09 -26.60
C GLU A 227 8.18 -13.99 -27.36
N GLU A 228 7.59 -13.48 -28.46
CA GLU A 228 8.16 -12.36 -29.22
C GLU A 228 8.25 -11.08 -28.37
N ALA A 229 7.21 -10.76 -27.58
CA ALA A 229 7.21 -9.60 -26.69
C ALA A 229 8.27 -9.73 -25.59
N GLU A 230 8.51 -10.92 -25.09
CA GLU A 230 9.57 -11.21 -24.13
C GLU A 230 10.96 -11.06 -24.76
N ALA A 231 11.18 -11.64 -25.94
CA ALA A 231 12.43 -11.57 -26.68
C ALA A 231 12.85 -10.12 -27.01
N HIS A 232 11.87 -9.27 -27.32
CA HIS A 232 12.11 -7.83 -27.61
C HIS A 232 12.15 -6.94 -26.37
N HIS A 233 12.09 -7.49 -25.15
CA HIS A 233 12.04 -6.73 -23.90
C HIS A 233 10.96 -5.63 -23.90
N SER A 234 9.84 -5.92 -24.51
CA SER A 234 8.67 -5.03 -24.55
C SER A 234 8.13 -4.77 -23.14
N MET A 235 7.18 -3.86 -23.00
CA MET A 235 6.49 -3.66 -21.73
C MET A 235 5.69 -4.94 -21.39
N PRO A 236 5.87 -5.57 -20.23
CA PRO A 236 5.12 -6.77 -19.87
C PRO A 236 3.62 -6.48 -19.70
N ASP A 237 2.79 -7.48 -19.90
CA ASP A 237 1.33 -7.37 -19.69
C ASP A 237 0.99 -7.12 -18.22
N HIS A 238 1.70 -7.80 -17.33
CA HIS A 238 1.64 -7.56 -15.89
C HIS A 238 2.94 -7.95 -15.19
N ILE A 239 3.10 -7.48 -13.97
CA ILE A 239 4.24 -7.75 -13.09
C ILE A 239 3.69 -8.41 -11.83
N THR A 240 4.16 -9.60 -11.50
CA THR A 240 3.89 -10.22 -10.21
C THR A 240 5.01 -9.87 -9.25
N ILE A 241 4.67 -9.29 -8.11
CA ILE A 241 5.60 -8.95 -7.04
C ILE A 241 5.36 -9.92 -5.89
N PHE A 242 6.35 -10.72 -5.57
CA PHE A 242 6.34 -11.67 -4.44
C PHE A 242 7.01 -11.04 -3.24
N PHE A 243 6.51 -11.30 -2.03
CA PHE A 243 7.07 -10.84 -0.77
C PHE A 243 7.69 -12.05 -0.05
N LYS A 244 9.03 -12.16 -0.10
CA LYS A 244 9.79 -13.29 0.48
C LYS A 244 10.10 -13.05 1.95
N ASP A 245 9.84 -14.06 2.79
CA ASP A 245 10.06 -14.06 4.24
C ASP A 245 11.39 -14.67 4.66
N ARG A 246 11.89 -14.33 5.85
CA ARG A 246 13.08 -14.94 6.47
C ARG A 246 12.95 -16.42 6.75
N GLN A 247 11.74 -16.91 6.97
CA GLN A 247 11.50 -18.31 7.30
C GLN A 247 11.69 -19.25 6.10
N ASN A 248 11.80 -18.69 4.87
CA ASN A 248 11.93 -19.44 3.63
C ASN A 248 13.36 -19.41 3.01
N THR A 249 14.38 -19.00 3.76
CA THR A 249 15.76 -18.95 3.26
C THR A 249 16.62 -20.14 3.74
N GLY A 250 16.03 -21.31 3.89
CA GLY A 250 16.81 -22.54 4.01
C GLY A 250 17.42 -22.91 2.65
N ASP A 251 18.75 -23.01 2.60
CA ASP A 251 19.49 -23.51 1.43
C ASP A 251 19.01 -24.88 1.02
N THR A 252 18.26 -24.96 -0.10
CA THR A 252 17.96 -26.25 -0.71
C THR A 252 17.78 -26.13 -2.22
N THR A 253 18.33 -27.10 -2.93
CA THR A 253 18.33 -27.36 -4.37
C THR A 253 16.97 -27.23 -5.08
N ASP A 254 17.00 -26.89 -6.36
CA ASP A 254 15.90 -26.44 -7.25
C ASP A 254 14.49 -27.08 -7.11
N GLY A 255 14.39 -28.34 -6.73
CA GLY A 255 13.08 -29.01 -6.51
C GLY A 255 12.40 -28.68 -5.18
N SER A 256 13.13 -28.23 -4.17
CA SER A 256 12.65 -27.85 -2.83
C SER A 256 12.09 -26.43 -2.80
N LYS A 257 12.56 -25.51 -3.64
CA LYS A 257 12.11 -24.11 -3.71
C LYS A 257 10.63 -23.99 -4.14
N VAL A 258 10.21 -24.78 -5.11
CA VAL A 258 8.81 -24.82 -5.57
C VAL A 258 7.89 -25.32 -4.45
N SER A 259 8.35 -26.30 -3.66
CA SER A 259 7.59 -26.86 -2.53
C SER A 259 7.43 -25.84 -1.39
N GLU A 260 8.47 -25.08 -1.06
CA GLU A 260 8.43 -24.06 0.01
C GLU A 260 7.59 -22.84 -0.40
N GLU A 261 7.69 -22.41 -1.64
CA GLU A 261 6.89 -21.33 -2.21
C GLU A 261 5.40 -21.68 -2.15
N LEU A 262 5.04 -22.91 -2.52
CA LEU A 262 3.69 -23.44 -2.45
C LEU A 262 3.19 -23.54 -0.99
N GLN A 263 4.03 -23.96 -0.05
CA GLN A 263 3.68 -24.01 1.38
C GLN A 263 3.41 -22.60 1.94
N GLY A 264 4.23 -21.62 1.59
CA GLY A 264 4.03 -20.23 1.97
C GLY A 264 2.72 -19.65 1.45
N VAL A 265 2.37 -19.94 0.20
CA VAL A 265 1.10 -19.51 -0.40
C VAL A 265 -0.09 -20.22 0.23
N ARG A 266 0.03 -21.51 0.53
CA ARG A 266 -1.00 -22.30 1.24
C ARG A 266 -1.27 -21.77 2.65
N ALA A 267 -0.22 -21.45 3.41
CA ALA A 267 -0.35 -20.87 4.74
C ALA A 267 -1.09 -19.51 4.70
N ARG A 268 -0.81 -18.69 3.70
CA ARG A 268 -1.47 -17.40 3.49
C ARG A 268 -2.92 -17.54 3.07
N LEU A 269 -3.24 -18.49 2.20
CA LEU A 269 -4.62 -18.79 1.86
C LEU A 269 -5.41 -19.24 3.10
N LYS A 270 -4.85 -20.15 3.92
CA LYS A 270 -5.45 -20.56 5.18
C LYS A 270 -5.74 -19.36 6.07
N TRP A 271 -4.75 -18.49 6.26
CA TRP A 271 -4.89 -17.30 7.11
C TRP A 271 -5.94 -16.34 6.57
N ARG A 272 -5.96 -16.06 5.25
CA ARG A 272 -6.96 -15.20 4.59
C ARG A 272 -8.38 -15.74 4.78
N LEU A 273 -8.58 -17.03 4.57
CA LEU A 273 -9.88 -17.68 4.74
C LEU A 273 -10.38 -17.56 6.19
N PHE A 274 -9.50 -17.78 7.15
CA PHE A 274 -9.85 -17.73 8.56
C PHE A 274 -10.11 -16.28 9.03
N THR A 275 -9.21 -15.33 8.74
CA THR A 275 -9.29 -13.96 9.29
C THR A 275 -10.20 -13.03 8.53
N GLN A 276 -10.19 -13.08 7.19
CA GLN A 276 -10.95 -12.17 6.35
C GLN A 276 -12.39 -12.65 6.09
N TYR A 277 -12.56 -13.94 5.89
CA TYR A 277 -13.87 -14.51 5.53
C TYR A 277 -14.52 -15.30 6.65
N HIS A 278 -13.87 -15.44 7.81
CA HIS A 278 -14.36 -16.19 8.97
C HIS A 278 -14.73 -17.66 8.64
N VAL A 279 -13.96 -18.28 7.75
CA VAL A 279 -14.09 -19.70 7.44
C VAL A 279 -13.52 -20.51 8.60
N ASP A 280 -14.17 -21.61 8.98
CA ASP A 280 -13.66 -22.53 10.01
C ASP A 280 -12.21 -22.95 9.74
N GLU A 281 -11.38 -23.01 10.78
CA GLU A 281 -9.94 -23.25 10.65
C GLU A 281 -9.61 -24.58 9.98
N LYS A 282 -10.37 -25.65 10.29
CA LYS A 282 -10.16 -26.98 9.68
C LYS A 282 -10.52 -26.98 8.19
N ILE A 283 -11.59 -26.27 7.84
CA ILE A 283 -12.01 -26.09 6.43
C ILE A 283 -10.98 -25.26 5.68
N ALA A 284 -10.51 -24.15 6.26
CA ALA A 284 -9.49 -23.29 5.68
C ALA A 284 -8.16 -24.04 5.45
N ALA A 285 -7.75 -24.87 6.41
CA ALA A 285 -6.55 -25.72 6.31
C ALA A 285 -6.70 -26.75 5.18
N LYS A 286 -7.84 -27.46 5.11
CA LYS A 286 -8.10 -28.46 4.06
C LYS A 286 -8.16 -27.80 2.67
N ALA A 287 -8.81 -26.65 2.54
CA ALA A 287 -8.91 -25.92 1.29
C ALA A 287 -7.52 -25.42 0.82
N SER A 288 -6.70 -24.90 1.74
CA SER A 288 -5.36 -24.41 1.40
C SER A 288 -4.43 -25.49 0.87
N GLN A 289 -4.56 -26.74 1.33
CA GLN A 289 -3.76 -27.88 0.85
C GLN A 289 -4.01 -28.25 -0.63
N ARG A 290 -5.21 -27.90 -1.15
CA ARG A 290 -5.59 -28.19 -2.55
C ARG A 290 -5.01 -27.18 -3.54
N LEU A 291 -4.42 -26.09 -3.07
CA LEU A 291 -3.88 -25.04 -3.93
C LEU A 291 -2.60 -25.50 -4.63
N ALA A 292 -2.55 -25.29 -5.95
CA ALA A 292 -1.36 -25.42 -6.79
C ALA A 292 -0.93 -24.05 -7.32
N LEU A 293 0.33 -23.91 -7.77
CA LEU A 293 0.89 -22.60 -8.16
C LEU A 293 0.24 -22.04 -9.44
N ASP A 294 -0.14 -22.88 -10.35
CA ASP A 294 -0.83 -22.53 -11.62
C ASP A 294 -2.23 -21.95 -11.40
N MET A 295 -2.88 -22.28 -10.28
CA MET A 295 -4.21 -21.79 -9.91
C MET A 295 -4.20 -20.35 -9.32
N LEU A 296 -3.04 -19.77 -9.05
CA LEU A 296 -2.95 -18.51 -8.25
C LEU A 296 -3.63 -17.33 -8.94
N GLY A 297 -3.45 -17.17 -10.25
CA GLY A 297 -4.06 -16.07 -11.01
C GLY A 297 -5.58 -16.16 -11.01
N GLU A 298 -6.11 -17.32 -11.30
CA GLU A 298 -7.55 -17.58 -11.36
C GLU A 298 -8.22 -17.51 -9.98
N LEU A 299 -7.51 -17.96 -8.94
CA LEU A 299 -7.97 -17.86 -7.56
C LEU A 299 -8.12 -16.39 -7.11
N GLU A 300 -7.22 -15.49 -7.52
CA GLU A 300 -7.33 -14.08 -7.18
C GLU A 300 -8.50 -13.42 -7.90
N ASP A 301 -8.69 -13.69 -9.18
CA ASP A 301 -9.86 -13.22 -9.93
C ASP A 301 -11.17 -13.75 -9.32
N TRP A 302 -11.14 -15.00 -8.86
CA TRP A 302 -12.26 -15.61 -8.16
C TRP A 302 -12.56 -14.84 -6.84
N PHE A 303 -11.54 -14.53 -6.04
CA PHE A 303 -11.73 -13.74 -4.82
C PHE A 303 -12.29 -12.35 -5.11
N GLN A 304 -11.83 -11.67 -6.15
CA GLN A 304 -12.37 -10.35 -6.54
C GLN A 304 -13.87 -10.43 -6.85
N LYS A 305 -14.30 -11.46 -7.60
CA LYS A 305 -15.72 -11.68 -7.90
C LYS A 305 -16.53 -11.96 -6.62
N LYS A 306 -15.98 -12.75 -5.68
CA LYS A 306 -16.67 -13.06 -4.42
C LYS A 306 -16.73 -11.85 -3.48
N ASP A 307 -15.67 -11.06 -3.38
CA ASP A 307 -15.66 -9.81 -2.62
C ASP A 307 -16.69 -8.80 -3.16
N TYR A 308 -16.81 -8.69 -4.48
CA TYR A 308 -17.84 -7.86 -5.09
C TYR A 308 -19.26 -8.31 -4.70
N PHE A 309 -19.52 -9.61 -4.78
CA PHE A 309 -20.81 -10.18 -4.42
C PHE A 309 -21.14 -9.97 -2.92
N ILE A 310 -20.17 -10.22 -2.03
CA ILE A 310 -20.35 -10.02 -0.59
C ILE A 310 -20.68 -8.55 -0.29
N ARG A 311 -19.94 -7.60 -0.89
CA ARG A 311 -20.20 -6.16 -0.73
C ARG A 311 -21.59 -5.79 -1.24
N LYS A 312 -22.03 -6.32 -2.37
CA LYS A 312 -23.37 -6.10 -2.91
C LYS A 312 -24.46 -6.60 -1.95
N CYS A 313 -24.29 -7.82 -1.40
CA CYS A 313 -25.23 -8.34 -0.40
C CYS A 313 -25.29 -7.46 0.85
N GLN A 314 -24.15 -6.95 1.32
CA GLN A 314 -24.09 -6.04 2.46
C GLN A 314 -24.80 -4.70 2.19
N GLN A 315 -24.62 -4.13 0.98
CA GLN A 315 -25.31 -2.91 0.56
C GLN A 315 -26.83 -3.09 0.44
N GLU A 316 -27.26 -4.27 0.00
CA GLU A 316 -28.69 -4.63 -0.11
C GLU A 316 -29.26 -5.13 1.23
N HIS A 317 -28.53 -5.03 2.33
CA HIS A 317 -28.92 -5.53 3.65
C HIS A 317 -29.32 -7.01 3.69
N ARG A 318 -28.83 -7.81 2.76
CA ARG A 318 -29.05 -9.26 2.74
C ARG A 318 -28.18 -9.94 3.78
N LYS A 319 -28.78 -10.75 4.63
CA LYS A 319 -28.02 -11.59 5.59
C LYS A 319 -27.29 -12.69 4.84
N ILE A 320 -25.95 -12.67 4.87
CA ILE A 320 -25.10 -13.71 4.29
C ILE A 320 -24.13 -14.23 5.36
N ASN A 321 -24.04 -15.54 5.49
CA ASN A 321 -22.95 -16.15 6.24
C ASN A 321 -21.73 -16.25 5.33
N VAL A 322 -20.83 -15.26 5.45
CA VAL A 322 -19.67 -15.09 4.57
C VAL A 322 -18.76 -16.33 4.62
N GLY A 323 -18.50 -16.88 5.82
CA GLY A 323 -17.65 -18.06 5.98
C GLY A 323 -18.19 -19.29 5.27
N ALA A 324 -19.46 -19.59 5.47
CA ALA A 324 -20.11 -20.74 4.83
C ALA A 324 -20.21 -20.56 3.30
N TYR A 325 -20.51 -19.32 2.84
CA TYR A 325 -20.57 -19.00 1.43
C TYR A 325 -19.23 -19.20 0.73
N ILE A 326 -18.16 -18.64 1.29
CA ILE A 326 -16.80 -18.74 0.73
C ILE A 326 -16.31 -20.19 0.78
N ALA A 327 -16.53 -20.92 1.87
CA ALA A 327 -16.12 -22.31 1.98
C ALA A 327 -16.76 -23.20 0.88
N LYS A 328 -18.07 -23.07 0.67
CA LYS A 328 -18.82 -23.80 -0.37
C LYS A 328 -18.38 -23.40 -1.78
N ALA A 329 -18.24 -22.11 -2.03
CA ALA A 329 -17.84 -21.59 -3.34
C ALA A 329 -16.39 -21.97 -3.71
N LEU A 330 -15.49 -22.04 -2.72
CA LEU A 330 -14.09 -22.44 -2.89
C LEU A 330 -13.97 -23.95 -3.18
N ASP A 331 -14.82 -24.78 -2.57
CA ASP A 331 -14.89 -26.21 -2.91
C ASP A 331 -15.31 -26.44 -4.37
N GLY A 332 -16.24 -25.62 -4.89
CA GLY A 332 -16.59 -25.60 -6.32
C GLY A 332 -15.40 -25.22 -7.19
N PHE A 333 -14.71 -24.12 -6.87
CA PHE A 333 -13.52 -23.67 -7.60
C PHE A 333 -12.47 -24.78 -7.74
N PHE A 334 -12.15 -25.48 -6.66
CA PHE A 334 -11.17 -26.58 -6.72
C PHE A 334 -11.68 -27.82 -7.45
N LYS A 335 -12.98 -28.06 -7.53
CA LYS A 335 -13.52 -29.16 -8.34
C LYS A 335 -13.38 -28.88 -9.83
N ASP A 336 -13.63 -27.65 -10.23
CA ASP A 336 -13.53 -27.22 -11.63
C ASP A 336 -12.09 -27.24 -12.17
N HIS A 337 -11.07 -27.18 -11.27
CA HIS A 337 -9.64 -27.17 -11.63
C HIS A 337 -8.93 -28.51 -11.41
N HIS A 338 -9.60 -29.52 -10.85
CA HIS A 338 -9.06 -30.86 -10.67
C HIS A 338 -9.77 -31.92 -11.57
N ALA A 339 -10.68 -31.47 -12.45
CA ALA A 339 -11.26 -32.28 -13.50
C ALA A 339 -10.43 -32.16 -14.78
#